data_34fda99d39a0a39114ecac59b1eed6de
#
_entry.id   34fda99d39a0a39114ecac59b1eed6de
#
_cell.length_a   1.000
_cell.length_b   1.000
_cell.length_c   1.000
_cell.angle_alpha   90.00
_cell.angle_beta   90.00
_cell.angle_gamma   90.00
#
_symmetry.space_group_name_H-M   'P 1'
#
loop_
_entity.id
_entity.type
_entity.pdbx_description
1 polymer ?
#
loop_
_entity_poly.entity_id
_entity_poly.type
_entity_poly.pdbx_seq_one_letter_code
_entity_poly.pdbx_strand_id
1 'polypeptide(L)'
;YSLVRLRELRYMLSKDIAKADVIVVLGGGTDPAQFPRSTVELNGAGDRVFYAYWLYKQGSAPHILLSGGNISWLNFNESTPAEDMASILAMLDVPQQTIWLETNSQNTYENALFSHQFLVEKGINKIILVTSAMHMPRSVSLFEHQGFDVIPAPTDYRVTQAGWQHLWEAEWTTQLLNFFPSVGNLSMITESLKEYLGIWVYKHQGWQ
;
A
#
# COMPACT_ATOMS: atom_id res chain seq x y z
N TYR A 1 15.65 -2.62 -12.16
CA TYR A 1 14.39 -2.95 -12.87
C TYR A 1 13.95 -4.40 -12.67
N SER A 2 14.82 -5.41 -12.90
CA SER A 2 14.46 -6.84 -12.80
C SER A 2 13.93 -7.24 -11.41
N LEU A 3 14.60 -6.80 -10.33
CA LEU A 3 14.18 -7.09 -8.95
C LEU A 3 12.85 -6.43 -8.60
N VAL A 4 12.63 -5.18 -9.03
CA VAL A 4 11.37 -4.47 -8.83
C VAL A 4 10.25 -5.19 -9.58
N ARG A 5 10.46 -5.51 -10.85
CA ARG A 5 9.49 -6.21 -11.67
C ARG A 5 9.07 -7.56 -11.09
N LEU A 6 10.02 -8.41 -10.68
CA LEU A 6 9.72 -9.72 -10.09
C LEU A 6 8.85 -9.60 -8.84
N ARG A 7 9.04 -8.53 -8.09
CA ARG A 7 8.29 -8.25 -6.87
C ARG A 7 6.89 -7.73 -7.17
N GLU A 8 6.78 -6.72 -8.03
CA GLU A 8 5.52 -6.07 -8.37
C GLU A 8 4.57 -6.97 -9.18
N LEU A 9 5.09 -7.78 -10.10
CA LEU A 9 4.26 -8.67 -10.92
C LEU A 9 3.79 -9.93 -10.20
N ARG A 10 4.29 -10.21 -9.00
CA ARG A 10 3.86 -11.39 -8.22
C ARG A 10 2.36 -11.40 -7.95
N TYR A 11 1.76 -10.23 -7.80
CA TYR A 11 0.34 -10.04 -7.52
C TYR A 11 -0.34 -9.21 -8.61
N MET A 12 -0.13 -9.57 -9.88
CA MET A 12 -0.89 -8.95 -10.97
C MET A 12 -2.37 -9.25 -10.79
N LEU A 13 -3.16 -8.18 -10.83
CA LEU A 13 -4.60 -8.26 -10.71
C LEU A 13 -5.23 -9.00 -11.91
N SER A 14 -6.15 -9.91 -11.63
CA SER A 14 -7.21 -10.26 -12.58
C SER A 14 -8.12 -9.04 -12.76
N LYS A 15 -8.75 -8.89 -13.91
CA LYS A 15 -9.68 -7.77 -14.18
C LYS A 15 -10.82 -7.69 -13.17
N ASP A 16 -11.19 -8.81 -12.56
CA ASP A 16 -12.28 -8.92 -11.58
C ASP A 16 -11.69 -9.30 -10.22
N ILE A 17 -11.77 -8.40 -9.25
CA ILE A 17 -11.41 -8.66 -7.86
C ILE A 17 -12.59 -9.37 -7.20
N ALA A 18 -12.32 -10.50 -6.55
CA ALA A 18 -13.32 -11.22 -5.78
C ALA A 18 -13.84 -10.37 -4.62
N LYS A 19 -15.11 -10.55 -4.24
CA LYS A 19 -15.70 -9.85 -3.10
C LYS A 19 -15.08 -10.30 -1.78
N ALA A 20 -14.97 -9.34 -0.85
CA ALA A 20 -14.53 -9.56 0.52
C ALA A 20 -15.45 -8.80 1.50
N ASP A 21 -15.17 -8.95 2.79
CA ASP A 21 -15.95 -8.29 3.84
C ASP A 21 -15.52 -6.84 4.06
N VAL A 22 -14.24 -6.55 3.81
CA VAL A 22 -13.66 -5.21 4.00
C VAL A 22 -12.48 -4.97 3.05
N ILE A 23 -12.30 -3.71 2.65
CA ILE A 23 -11.08 -3.22 1.98
C ILE A 23 -10.17 -2.66 3.07
N VAL A 24 -8.97 -3.22 3.24
CA VAL A 24 -7.95 -2.71 4.16
C VAL A 24 -6.92 -1.92 3.37
N VAL A 25 -6.75 -0.65 3.70
CA VAL A 25 -5.81 0.26 3.04
C VAL A 25 -4.68 0.62 3.99
N LEU A 26 -3.44 0.35 3.59
CA LEU A 26 -2.27 0.69 4.40
C LEU A 26 -1.85 2.15 4.18
N GLY A 27 -1.49 2.82 5.27
CA GLY A 27 -1.02 4.20 5.30
C GLY A 27 0.24 4.46 4.47
N GLY A 28 0.61 5.76 4.35
CA GLY A 28 1.80 6.22 3.63
C GLY A 28 1.54 6.78 2.23
N GLY A 29 0.28 6.97 1.83
CA GLY A 29 -0.12 7.59 0.56
C GLY A 29 -0.51 9.07 0.67
N THR A 30 -0.39 9.68 1.85
CA THR A 30 -0.85 11.04 2.14
C THR A 30 0.24 11.85 2.83
N ASP A 31 0.17 13.16 2.64
CA ASP A 31 0.88 14.18 3.39
C ASP A 31 -0.14 15.04 4.16
N PRO A 32 0.00 15.23 5.47
CA PRO A 32 -1.00 15.88 6.31
C PRO A 32 -1.22 17.35 5.94
N ALA A 33 -2.41 17.88 6.30
CA ALA A 33 -2.77 19.28 6.18
C ALA A 33 -1.99 20.12 7.20
N GLN A 34 -0.74 20.37 6.93
CA GLN A 34 0.18 21.14 7.77
C GLN A 34 0.73 22.33 6.99
N PHE A 35 0.74 23.53 7.57
CA PHE A 35 1.19 24.73 6.87
C PHE A 35 2.51 24.50 6.09
N PRO A 36 2.60 24.90 4.80
CA PRO A 36 1.65 25.72 4.02
C PRO A 36 0.51 24.95 3.32
N ARG A 37 0.37 23.61 3.51
CA ARG A 37 -0.72 22.83 2.93
C ARG A 37 -2.04 23.21 3.59
N SER A 38 -3.06 23.56 2.80
CA SER A 38 -4.39 23.93 3.28
C SER A 38 -5.30 22.70 3.49
N THR A 39 -4.93 21.56 2.88
CA THR A 39 -5.66 20.29 2.95
C THR A 39 -4.65 19.15 2.99
N VAL A 40 -5.13 17.94 3.27
CA VAL A 40 -4.35 16.71 3.04
C VAL A 40 -4.02 16.59 1.54
N GLU A 41 -2.77 16.29 1.24
CA GLU A 41 -2.29 16.07 -0.13
C GLU A 41 -1.96 14.59 -0.35
N LEU A 42 -2.07 14.13 -1.61
CA LEU A 42 -1.64 12.80 -2.00
C LEU A 42 -0.17 12.85 -2.44
N ASN A 43 0.63 11.94 -1.93
CA ASN A 43 2.01 11.77 -2.38
C ASN A 43 2.13 10.69 -3.47
N GLY A 44 3.35 10.29 -3.83
CA GLY A 44 3.61 9.30 -4.89
C GLY A 44 2.96 7.93 -4.68
N ALA A 45 2.42 7.64 -3.49
CA ALA A 45 1.71 6.39 -3.18
C ALA A 45 0.19 6.62 -2.94
N GLY A 46 -0.33 7.77 -3.33
CA GLY A 46 -1.73 8.17 -3.12
C GLY A 46 -2.75 7.35 -3.93
N ASP A 47 -2.31 6.67 -4.97
CA ASP A 47 -3.15 5.81 -5.82
C ASP A 47 -3.94 4.79 -5.01
N ARG A 48 -3.42 4.35 -3.83
CA ARG A 48 -4.09 3.40 -2.94
C ARG A 48 -5.43 3.91 -2.42
N VAL A 49 -5.55 5.21 -2.16
CA VAL A 49 -6.79 5.81 -1.66
C VAL A 49 -7.84 5.83 -2.77
N PHE A 50 -7.46 6.23 -3.99
CA PHE A 50 -8.36 6.21 -5.14
C PHE A 50 -8.74 4.79 -5.54
N TYR A 51 -7.82 3.85 -5.46
CA TYR A 51 -8.12 2.47 -5.80
C TYR A 51 -9.08 1.82 -4.79
N ALA A 52 -8.91 2.11 -3.50
CA ALA A 52 -9.85 1.69 -2.47
C ALA A 52 -11.25 2.30 -2.69
N TYR A 53 -11.31 3.59 -3.04
CA TYR A 53 -12.56 4.24 -3.43
C TYR A 53 -13.22 3.55 -4.62
N TRP A 54 -12.46 3.26 -5.68
CA TRP A 54 -12.96 2.57 -6.86
C TRP A 54 -13.52 1.18 -6.52
N LEU A 55 -12.77 0.37 -5.73
CA LEU A 55 -13.20 -0.94 -5.26
C LEU A 55 -14.51 -0.87 -4.45
N TYR A 56 -14.61 0.11 -3.57
CA TYR A 56 -15.83 0.38 -2.79
C TYR A 56 -17.02 0.69 -3.71
N LYS A 57 -16.84 1.58 -4.69
CA LYS A 57 -17.87 1.94 -5.68
C LYS A 57 -18.30 0.77 -6.57
N GLN A 58 -17.39 -0.18 -6.83
CA GLN A 58 -17.71 -1.43 -7.53
C GLN A 58 -18.45 -2.44 -6.65
N GLY A 59 -18.63 -2.16 -5.36
CA GLY A 59 -19.27 -3.07 -4.40
C GLY A 59 -18.41 -4.30 -4.10
N SER A 60 -17.07 -4.17 -4.17
CA SER A 60 -16.14 -5.26 -3.84
C SER A 60 -16.14 -5.57 -2.35
N ALA A 61 -16.42 -4.58 -1.48
CA ALA A 61 -16.69 -4.76 -0.06
C ALA A 61 -17.56 -3.62 0.48
N PRO A 62 -18.35 -3.85 1.57
CA PRO A 62 -19.23 -2.83 2.16
C PRO A 62 -18.50 -1.80 3.01
N HIS A 63 -17.32 -2.10 3.50
CA HIS A 63 -16.55 -1.25 4.41
C HIS A 63 -15.11 -1.06 3.94
N ILE A 64 -14.49 0.05 4.41
CA ILE A 64 -13.07 0.36 4.20
C ILE A 64 -12.44 0.53 5.59
N LEU A 65 -11.40 -0.23 5.90
CA LEU A 65 -10.53 -0.02 7.05
C LEU A 65 -9.27 0.69 6.59
N LEU A 66 -9.02 1.87 7.11
CA LEU A 66 -7.80 2.65 6.89
C LEU A 66 -6.85 2.39 8.07
N SER A 67 -5.69 1.80 7.81
CA SER A 67 -4.74 1.42 8.85
C SER A 67 -3.43 2.19 8.68
N GLY A 68 -3.06 2.95 9.70
CA GLY A 68 -1.81 3.72 9.74
C GLY A 68 -1.81 4.78 10.83
N GLY A 69 -0.95 4.61 11.81
CA GLY A 69 -0.69 5.56 12.88
C GLY A 69 0.56 6.41 12.61
N ASN A 70 0.84 7.32 13.53
CA ASN A 70 2.05 8.14 13.52
C ASN A 70 3.24 7.37 14.10
N ILE A 71 4.39 7.49 13.44
CA ILE A 71 5.65 6.98 13.97
C ILE A 71 6.14 7.96 15.05
N SER A 72 5.99 7.59 16.32
CA SER A 72 6.10 8.48 17.49
C SER A 72 7.42 9.25 17.61
N TRP A 73 8.52 8.72 17.05
CA TRP A 73 9.84 9.38 17.07
C TRP A 73 10.19 10.13 15.78
N LEU A 74 9.37 10.00 14.73
CA LEU A 74 9.63 10.59 13.42
C LEU A 74 8.65 11.71 13.05
N ASN A 75 7.40 11.62 13.51
CA ASN A 75 6.32 12.49 13.07
C ASN A 75 5.75 13.33 14.22
N PHE A 76 5.70 14.63 14.02
CA PHE A 76 5.01 15.61 14.86
C PHE A 76 3.67 16.05 14.23
N ASN A 77 3.05 15.15 13.44
CA ASN A 77 1.80 15.46 12.76
C ASN A 77 0.61 15.41 13.72
N GLU A 78 -0.33 16.34 13.57
CA GLU A 78 -1.57 16.37 14.34
C GLU A 78 -2.54 15.27 13.92
N SER A 79 -2.48 14.81 12.65
CA SER A 79 -3.29 13.72 12.11
C SER A 79 -2.44 12.47 11.82
N THR A 80 -3.08 11.32 11.81
CA THR A 80 -2.49 10.06 11.40
C THR A 80 -2.71 9.79 9.90
N PRO A 81 -1.90 8.95 9.24
CA PRO A 81 -2.14 8.55 7.86
C PRO A 81 -3.54 7.95 7.61
N ALA A 82 -4.11 7.25 8.59
CA ALA A 82 -5.49 6.74 8.50
C ALA A 82 -6.52 7.87 8.46
N GLU A 83 -6.38 8.88 9.31
CA GLU A 83 -7.26 10.06 9.34
C GLU A 83 -7.12 10.91 8.07
N ASP A 84 -5.90 11.06 7.57
CA ASP A 84 -5.64 11.75 6.31
C ASP A 84 -6.35 11.07 5.13
N MET A 85 -6.22 9.75 5.01
CA MET A 85 -6.93 8.98 3.98
C MET A 85 -8.46 9.10 4.14
N ALA A 86 -8.97 9.09 5.37
CA ALA A 86 -10.41 9.29 5.62
C ALA A 86 -10.89 10.65 5.15
N SER A 87 -10.09 11.70 5.35
CA SER A 87 -10.41 13.05 4.85
C SER A 87 -10.53 13.09 3.33
N ILE A 88 -9.64 12.39 2.61
CA ILE A 88 -9.73 12.27 1.14
C ILE A 88 -11.00 11.49 0.73
N LEU A 89 -11.30 10.36 1.38
CA LEU A 89 -12.51 9.59 1.07
C LEU A 89 -13.80 10.37 1.38
N ALA A 90 -13.80 11.21 2.41
CA ALA A 90 -14.91 12.10 2.72
C ALA A 90 -15.13 13.15 1.61
N MET A 91 -14.06 13.71 1.03
CA MET A 91 -14.13 14.60 -0.13
C MET A 91 -14.70 13.90 -1.38
N LEU A 92 -14.62 12.56 -1.44
CA LEU A 92 -15.17 11.73 -2.51
C LEU A 92 -16.57 11.19 -2.18
N ASP A 93 -17.26 11.78 -1.19
CA ASP A 93 -18.59 11.40 -0.74
C ASP A 93 -18.75 9.93 -0.32
N VAL A 94 -17.69 9.34 0.25
CA VAL A 94 -17.78 8.02 0.89
C VAL A 94 -18.45 8.20 2.27
N PRO A 95 -19.56 7.50 2.56
CA PRO A 95 -20.25 7.65 3.82
C PRO A 95 -19.38 7.31 5.02
N GLN A 96 -19.29 8.18 6.01
CA GLN A 96 -18.42 8.02 7.17
C GLN A 96 -18.64 6.70 7.94
N GLN A 97 -19.89 6.23 8.00
CA GLN A 97 -20.24 4.95 8.67
C GLN A 97 -19.64 3.72 7.98
N THR A 98 -19.16 3.84 6.74
CA THR A 98 -18.50 2.75 6.00
C THR A 98 -17.00 2.76 6.15
N ILE A 99 -16.44 3.83 6.75
CA ILE A 99 -15.01 4.01 6.96
C ILE A 99 -14.68 3.67 8.41
N TRP A 100 -13.73 2.77 8.60
CA TRP A 100 -13.16 2.44 9.89
C TRP A 100 -11.70 2.89 9.94
N LEU A 101 -11.22 3.26 11.13
CA LEU A 101 -9.87 3.75 11.34
C LEU A 101 -9.11 2.85 12.32
N GLU A 102 -7.89 2.50 11.97
CA GLU A 102 -6.88 1.97 12.87
C GLU A 102 -5.69 2.95 12.85
N THR A 103 -5.44 3.64 13.95
CA THR A 103 -4.55 4.80 14.05
C THR A 103 -3.32 4.56 14.93
N ASN A 104 -3.11 3.33 15.41
CA ASN A 104 -2.04 3.04 16.38
C ASN A 104 -0.79 2.42 15.76
N SER A 105 -0.92 1.82 14.58
CA SER A 105 0.18 1.10 13.93
C SER A 105 1.30 2.03 13.45
N GLN A 106 2.55 1.67 13.74
CA GLN A 106 3.75 2.42 13.34
C GLN A 106 4.58 1.71 12.27
N ASN A 107 4.22 0.48 11.92
CA ASN A 107 4.89 -0.34 10.91
C ASN A 107 3.92 -1.38 10.32
N THR A 108 4.34 -2.09 9.27
CA THR A 108 3.45 -3.01 8.55
C THR A 108 3.04 -4.23 9.37
N TYR A 109 3.86 -4.68 10.31
CA TYR A 109 3.48 -5.76 11.23
C TYR A 109 2.34 -5.31 12.16
N GLU A 110 2.47 -4.12 12.74
CA GLU A 110 1.43 -3.54 13.59
C GLU A 110 0.14 -3.24 12.81
N ASN A 111 0.24 -2.80 11.55
CA ASN A 111 -0.93 -2.68 10.68
C ASN A 111 -1.69 -4.01 10.59
N ALA A 112 -0.99 -5.13 10.36
CA ALA A 112 -1.62 -6.45 10.29
C ALA A 112 -2.21 -6.87 11.65
N LEU A 113 -1.45 -6.72 12.73
CA LEU A 113 -1.85 -7.10 14.09
C LEU A 113 -3.08 -6.30 14.57
N PHE A 114 -3.04 -4.97 14.46
CA PHE A 114 -4.12 -4.12 14.96
C PHE A 114 -5.35 -4.16 14.05
N SER A 115 -5.17 -4.31 12.73
CA SER A 115 -6.29 -4.61 11.83
C SER A 115 -6.96 -5.94 12.21
N HIS A 116 -6.18 -6.98 12.57
CA HIS A 116 -6.75 -8.25 13.01
C HIS A 116 -7.53 -8.08 14.31
N GLN A 117 -6.97 -7.41 15.31
CA GLN A 117 -7.66 -7.16 16.59
C GLN A 117 -8.99 -6.44 16.37
N PHE A 118 -9.02 -5.44 15.48
CA PHE A 118 -10.22 -4.67 15.15
C PHE A 118 -11.27 -5.50 14.38
N LEU A 119 -10.83 -6.34 13.44
CA LEU A 119 -11.74 -7.04 12.52
C LEU A 119 -12.24 -8.38 13.08
N VAL A 120 -11.45 -9.06 13.92
CA VAL A 120 -11.87 -10.33 14.52
C VAL A 120 -13.08 -10.18 15.44
N GLU A 121 -13.20 -9.06 16.14
CA GLU A 121 -14.39 -8.75 16.98
C GLU A 121 -15.65 -8.59 16.13
N LYS A 122 -15.51 -8.30 14.84
CA LYS A 122 -16.60 -8.18 13.87
C LYS A 122 -16.88 -9.47 13.09
N GLY A 123 -16.11 -10.54 13.38
CA GLY A 123 -16.19 -11.82 12.66
C GLY A 123 -15.69 -11.76 11.22
N ILE A 124 -14.85 -10.78 10.91
CA ILE A 124 -14.31 -10.56 9.56
C ILE A 124 -12.93 -11.22 9.41
N ASN A 125 -12.80 -12.05 8.38
CA ASN A 125 -11.56 -12.76 8.07
C ASN A 125 -11.10 -12.57 6.63
N LYS A 126 -12.02 -12.29 5.69
CA LYS A 126 -11.70 -12.12 4.29
C LYS A 126 -11.56 -10.65 3.93
N ILE A 127 -10.37 -10.26 3.46
CA ILE A 127 -10.05 -8.86 3.19
C ILE A 127 -9.51 -8.64 1.78
N ILE A 128 -9.77 -7.45 1.22
CA ILE A 128 -9.02 -6.92 0.08
C ILE A 128 -7.94 -6.01 0.65
N LEU A 129 -6.67 -6.35 0.44
CA LEU A 129 -5.54 -5.58 0.96
C LEU A 129 -5.00 -4.64 -0.12
N VAL A 130 -5.07 -3.33 0.13
CA VAL A 130 -4.59 -2.27 -0.78
C VAL A 130 -3.31 -1.64 -0.24
N THR A 131 -2.24 -1.74 -1.01
CA THR A 131 -0.96 -1.07 -0.78
C THR A 131 -0.16 -1.02 -2.08
N SER A 132 0.98 -0.31 -2.09
CA SER A 132 1.86 -0.27 -3.29
C SER A 132 2.36 -1.67 -3.67
N ALA A 133 2.47 -1.94 -4.96
CA ALA A 133 2.91 -3.23 -5.50
C ALA A 133 4.27 -3.68 -4.92
N MET A 134 5.17 -2.73 -4.67
CA MET A 134 6.46 -2.98 -4.04
C MET A 134 6.32 -3.55 -2.61
N HIS A 135 5.35 -3.07 -1.83
CA HIS A 135 5.12 -3.49 -0.43
C HIS A 135 4.23 -4.73 -0.33
N MET A 136 3.44 -5.01 -1.37
CA MET A 136 2.41 -6.05 -1.35
C MET A 136 2.93 -7.44 -0.89
N PRO A 137 4.08 -7.98 -1.36
CA PRO A 137 4.54 -9.30 -0.93
C PRO A 137 4.77 -9.42 0.57
N ARG A 138 5.33 -8.36 1.19
CA ARG A 138 5.56 -8.32 2.65
C ARG A 138 4.23 -8.16 3.40
N SER A 139 3.37 -7.29 2.92
CA SER A 139 2.08 -7.03 3.56
C SER A 139 1.17 -8.26 3.53
N VAL A 140 1.06 -8.96 2.39
CA VAL A 140 0.27 -10.20 2.28
C VAL A 140 0.76 -11.24 3.29
N SER A 141 2.07 -11.49 3.34
CA SER A 141 2.64 -12.48 4.28
C SER A 141 2.32 -12.16 5.75
N LEU A 142 2.36 -10.88 6.14
CA LEU A 142 2.04 -10.45 7.50
C LEU A 142 0.54 -10.59 7.83
N PHE A 143 -0.33 -10.24 6.90
CA PHE A 143 -1.77 -10.35 7.10
C PHE A 143 -2.24 -11.82 7.09
N GLU A 144 -1.69 -12.67 6.21
CA GLU A 144 -1.93 -14.11 6.22
C GLU A 144 -1.42 -14.76 7.53
N HIS A 145 -0.30 -14.30 8.06
CA HIS A 145 0.23 -14.78 9.37
C HIS A 145 -0.72 -14.44 10.53
N GLN A 146 -1.46 -13.33 10.45
CA GLN A 146 -2.51 -13.00 11.42
C GLN A 146 -3.80 -13.82 11.18
N GLY A 147 -3.88 -14.64 10.14
CA GLY A 147 -5.01 -15.54 9.87
C GLY A 147 -6.03 -14.98 8.86
N PHE A 148 -5.76 -13.89 8.16
CA PHE A 148 -6.64 -13.37 7.13
C PHE A 148 -6.60 -14.18 5.81
N ASP A 149 -7.76 -14.32 5.17
CA ASP A 149 -7.88 -14.66 3.75
C ASP A 149 -7.69 -13.37 2.92
N VAL A 150 -6.48 -13.22 2.35
CA VAL A 150 -6.05 -11.96 1.72
C VAL A 150 -6.23 -11.99 0.21
N ILE A 151 -7.02 -11.06 -0.31
CA ILE A 151 -7.08 -10.73 -1.73
C ILE A 151 -6.17 -9.52 -1.97
N PRO A 152 -4.99 -9.69 -2.59
CA PRO A 152 -4.08 -8.58 -2.82
C PRO A 152 -4.61 -7.65 -3.92
N ALA A 153 -4.57 -6.35 -3.66
CA ALA A 153 -4.99 -5.28 -4.56
C ALA A 153 -3.89 -4.21 -4.67
N PRO A 154 -2.76 -4.53 -5.34
CA PRO A 154 -1.62 -3.63 -5.45
C PRO A 154 -1.88 -2.41 -6.33
N THR A 155 -1.25 -1.29 -5.95
CA THR A 155 -1.21 -0.01 -6.69
C THR A 155 0.24 0.42 -6.91
N ASP A 156 0.45 1.61 -7.47
CA ASP A 156 1.77 2.26 -7.62
C ASP A 156 2.81 1.37 -8.32
N TYR A 157 2.44 0.72 -9.42
CA TYR A 157 3.37 -0.06 -10.19
C TYR A 157 4.42 0.84 -10.84
N ARG A 158 5.69 0.63 -10.53
CA ARG A 158 6.82 1.36 -11.11
C ARG A 158 7.29 0.76 -12.43
N VAL A 159 7.06 -0.53 -12.62
CA VAL A 159 7.44 -1.26 -13.83
C VAL A 159 6.21 -1.83 -14.50
N THR A 160 5.74 -1.17 -15.55
CA THR A 160 4.66 -1.69 -16.38
C THR A 160 5.21 -2.71 -17.40
N GLN A 161 4.34 -3.57 -17.92
CA GLN A 161 4.72 -4.52 -18.97
C GLN A 161 5.22 -3.81 -20.23
N ALA A 162 4.55 -2.73 -20.64
CA ALA A 162 4.97 -1.92 -21.78
C ALA A 162 6.33 -1.25 -21.55
N GLY A 163 6.56 -0.66 -20.37
CA GLY A 163 7.84 -0.07 -20.01
C GLY A 163 8.98 -1.09 -19.98
N TRP A 164 8.68 -2.33 -19.53
CA TRP A 164 9.66 -3.41 -19.57
C TRP A 164 10.01 -3.84 -21.00
N GLN A 165 9.02 -4.03 -21.86
CA GLN A 165 9.23 -4.36 -23.28
C GLN A 165 10.05 -3.27 -23.97
N HIS A 166 9.72 -2.02 -23.75
CA HIS A 166 10.42 -0.88 -24.33
C HIS A 166 11.90 -0.79 -23.95
N LEU A 167 12.26 -1.24 -22.74
CA LEU A 167 13.68 -1.33 -22.32
C LEU A 167 14.51 -2.26 -23.18
N TRP A 168 13.92 -3.33 -23.71
CA TRP A 168 14.64 -4.31 -24.54
C TRP A 168 14.56 -4.00 -26.05
N GLU A 169 13.51 -3.30 -26.47
CA GLU A 169 13.29 -2.89 -27.87
C GLU A 169 13.93 -1.55 -28.20
N ALA A 170 14.39 -0.81 -27.18
CA ALA A 170 15.00 0.50 -27.35
C ALA A 170 16.35 0.41 -28.13
N GLU A 171 16.62 1.42 -28.94
CA GLU A 171 17.91 1.57 -29.62
C GLU A 171 19.08 1.53 -28.64
N TRP A 172 20.23 1.04 -29.09
CA TRP A 172 21.44 0.90 -28.27
C TRP A 172 21.86 2.19 -27.56
N THR A 173 21.61 3.36 -28.15
CA THR A 173 21.85 4.68 -27.54
C THR A 173 21.02 4.92 -26.30
N THR A 174 19.73 4.56 -26.34
CA THR A 174 18.81 4.63 -25.20
C THR A 174 19.20 3.61 -24.12
N GLN A 175 19.64 2.41 -24.51
CA GLN A 175 20.13 1.41 -23.57
C GLN A 175 21.38 1.90 -22.84
N LEU A 176 22.33 2.53 -23.54
CA LEU A 176 23.50 3.16 -22.92
C LEU A 176 23.12 4.23 -21.89
N LEU A 177 22.16 5.10 -22.22
CA LEU A 177 21.65 6.12 -21.30
C LEU A 177 21.03 5.50 -20.04
N ASN A 178 20.33 4.36 -20.18
CA ASN A 178 19.72 3.64 -19.05
C ASN A 178 20.77 2.99 -18.09
N PHE A 179 22.01 2.79 -18.54
CA PHE A 179 23.11 2.34 -17.68
C PHE A 179 23.66 3.44 -16.77
N PHE A 180 23.42 4.71 -17.10
CA PHE A 180 23.87 5.80 -16.23
C PHE A 180 23.05 5.84 -14.94
N PRO A 181 23.71 6.00 -13.79
CA PRO A 181 23.03 6.17 -12.51
C PRO A 181 22.08 7.37 -12.57
N SER A 182 20.80 7.14 -12.32
CA SER A 182 19.80 8.20 -12.13
C SER A 182 19.26 8.16 -10.70
N VAL A 183 18.81 9.31 -10.19
CA VAL A 183 18.21 9.40 -8.85
C VAL A 183 17.02 8.43 -8.74
N GLY A 184 16.21 8.29 -9.79
CA GLY A 184 15.09 7.36 -9.83
C GLY A 184 15.53 5.89 -9.73
N ASN A 185 16.58 5.50 -10.44
CA ASN A 185 17.13 4.14 -10.39
C ASN A 185 17.71 3.82 -9.00
N LEU A 186 18.40 4.78 -8.40
CA LEU A 186 18.97 4.62 -7.05
C LEU A 186 17.86 4.51 -5.99
N SER A 187 16.80 5.31 -6.08
CA SER A 187 15.64 5.22 -5.20
C SER A 187 14.98 3.84 -5.29
N MET A 188 14.73 3.34 -6.51
CA MET A 188 14.13 2.02 -6.71
C MET A 188 14.97 0.89 -6.11
N ILE A 189 16.30 0.94 -6.28
CA ILE A 189 17.19 -0.06 -5.70
C ILE A 189 17.16 0.01 -4.18
N THR A 190 17.25 1.21 -3.62
CA THR A 190 17.27 1.44 -2.16
C THR A 190 15.97 0.93 -1.52
N GLU A 191 14.83 1.22 -2.12
CA GLU A 191 13.53 0.74 -1.61
C GLU A 191 13.39 -0.77 -1.73
N SER A 192 13.84 -1.36 -2.85
CA SER A 192 13.87 -2.83 -3.00
C SER A 192 14.72 -3.50 -1.93
N LEU A 193 15.90 -2.95 -1.63
CA LEU A 193 16.77 -3.47 -0.58
C LEU A 193 16.15 -3.33 0.81
N LYS A 194 15.50 -2.21 1.11
CA LYS A 194 14.75 -2.01 2.37
C LYS A 194 13.64 -3.05 2.53
N GLU A 195 12.93 -3.38 1.46
CA GLU A 195 11.88 -4.40 1.50
C GLU A 195 12.43 -5.82 1.75
N TYR A 196 13.54 -6.19 1.09
CA TYR A 196 14.19 -7.48 1.35
C TYR A 196 14.74 -7.56 2.78
N LEU A 197 15.33 -6.48 3.27
CA LEU A 197 15.80 -6.40 4.66
C LEU A 197 14.61 -6.48 5.63
N GLY A 198 13.50 -5.80 5.34
CA GLY A 198 12.28 -5.88 6.15
C GLY A 198 11.73 -7.31 6.24
N ILE A 199 11.65 -8.04 5.12
CA ILE A 199 11.24 -9.46 5.12
C ILE A 199 12.19 -10.30 5.97
N TRP A 200 13.50 -10.10 5.82
CA TRP A 200 14.50 -10.85 6.58
C TRP A 200 14.37 -10.61 8.09
N VAL A 201 14.23 -9.34 8.51
CA VAL A 201 14.02 -8.96 9.92
C VAL A 201 12.75 -9.60 10.46
N TYR A 202 11.63 -9.51 9.74
CA TYR A 202 10.36 -10.04 10.20
C TYR A 202 10.36 -11.58 10.32
N LYS A 203 11.02 -12.27 9.39
CA LYS A 203 11.24 -13.72 9.51
C LYS A 203 12.08 -14.09 10.73
N HIS A 204 13.13 -13.30 11.00
CA HIS A 204 14.00 -13.57 12.15
C HIS A 204 13.29 -13.33 13.49
N GLN A 205 12.33 -12.42 13.51
CA GLN A 205 11.49 -12.16 14.69
C GLN A 205 10.28 -13.10 14.82
N GLY A 206 10.07 -13.99 13.87
CA GLY A 206 8.93 -14.93 13.87
C GLY A 206 7.58 -14.25 13.55
N TRP A 207 7.59 -13.11 12.84
CA TRP A 207 6.39 -12.35 12.46
C TRP A 207 5.83 -12.76 11.09
N GLN A 208 6.55 -13.62 10.38
CA GLN A 208 6.20 -14.20 9.08
C GLN A 208 6.49 -15.69 9.04
#